data_3f145e1d4dda67163052aac234dde916
#
_entry.id   3f145e1d4dda67163052aac234dde916
#
_cell.length_a   1.000
_cell.length_b   1.000
_cell.length_c   1.000
_cell.angle_alpha   90.00
_cell.angle_beta   90.00
_cell.angle_gamma   90.00
#
_symmetry.space_group_name_H-M   'P 1'
#
loop_
_entity.id
_entity.type
_entity.pdbx_description
1 polymer ?
#
loop_
_entity_poly.entity_id
_entity_poly.type
_entity_poly.pdbx_seq_one_letter_code
_entity_poly.pdbx_strand_id
1 'polypeptide(L)'
;MLNLESISVSYGKHKVLSGLDLTIKEGVVAGLLGPNGCGKSTLVRSIAGAQHCHGSVSYGKRSGRALQDVTGYMPQEIPGHIALTAMESVLVSAQRGGSAWRVPKKDVERAYAALDALGIGKLANTYLGECSGGQRQLISLAQTLVHGPELVLLDEPTSALDLKHQVRVLRSVRKHVHGSEATVAEKRNGKDTEAGEPSSRLALVVLHDINLATRFCDEVMLMTAGEVVAQGTPHEVCTSENLSRVYDTEVAVNTDEEGVLTVVAR
;
A
#
# COMPACT_ATOMS: atom_id res chain seq x y z
N MET A 1 4.08 7.24 -13.72
CA MET A 1 5.31 7.32 -12.92
C MET A 1 5.08 8.29 -11.78
N LEU A 2 5.40 7.89 -10.54
CA LEU A 2 5.39 8.75 -9.34
C LEU A 2 6.79 9.35 -9.18
N ASN A 3 6.86 10.70 -9.10
CA ASN A 3 8.10 11.43 -8.89
C ASN A 3 7.99 12.29 -7.64
N LEU A 4 9.02 12.22 -6.82
CA LEU A 4 9.23 13.04 -5.65
C LEU A 4 10.54 13.80 -5.84
N GLU A 5 10.51 15.13 -5.65
CA GLU A 5 11.68 16.00 -5.81
C GLU A 5 11.90 16.81 -4.54
N SER A 6 13.07 16.60 -3.93
CA SER A 6 13.56 17.32 -2.75
C SER A 6 12.58 17.33 -1.57
N ILE A 7 11.90 16.19 -1.31
CA ILE A 7 10.91 16.09 -0.25
C ILE A 7 11.58 16.24 1.12
N SER A 8 11.11 17.23 1.87
CA SER A 8 11.60 17.50 3.22
C SER A 8 10.43 17.70 4.18
N VAL A 9 10.50 17.04 5.34
CA VAL A 9 9.49 17.15 6.41
C VAL A 9 10.19 17.26 7.76
N SER A 10 9.71 18.18 8.60
CA SER A 10 10.19 18.36 9.97
C SER A 10 9.02 18.47 10.95
N TYR A 11 9.17 17.88 12.12
CA TYR A 11 8.26 18.03 13.26
C TYR A 11 8.97 18.87 14.33
N GLY A 12 8.65 20.14 14.38
CA GLY A 12 9.39 21.11 15.18
C GLY A 12 10.85 21.20 14.73
N LYS A 13 11.79 20.86 15.62
CA LYS A 13 13.23 20.85 15.30
C LYS A 13 13.74 19.51 14.74
N HIS A 14 12.90 18.47 14.76
CA HIS A 14 13.29 17.14 14.31
C HIS A 14 13.02 16.99 12.80
N LYS A 15 14.07 16.83 12.01
CA LYS A 15 13.99 16.60 10.57
C LYS A 15 13.82 15.10 10.33
N VAL A 16 12.72 14.72 9.69
CA VAL A 16 12.37 13.31 9.41
C VAL A 16 12.71 12.93 7.98
N LEU A 17 12.45 13.83 7.01
CA LEU A 17 12.84 13.66 5.61
C LEU A 17 13.68 14.87 5.20
N SER A 18 14.72 14.67 4.40
CA SER A 18 15.69 15.71 4.08
C SER A 18 16.11 15.68 2.61
N GLY A 19 15.34 16.39 1.76
CA GLY A 19 15.68 16.51 0.34
C GLY A 19 15.61 15.16 -0.39
N LEU A 20 14.62 14.31 -0.03
CA LEU A 20 14.46 13.00 -0.62
C LEU A 20 13.96 13.10 -2.06
N ASP A 21 14.72 12.54 -3.00
CA ASP A 21 14.33 12.33 -4.38
C ASP A 21 13.99 10.85 -4.58
N LEU A 22 12.86 10.57 -5.25
CA LEU A 22 12.40 9.20 -5.48
C LEU A 22 11.56 9.12 -6.75
N THR A 23 11.79 8.10 -7.55
CA THR A 23 10.98 7.81 -8.73
C THR A 23 10.52 6.36 -8.70
N ILE A 24 9.19 6.13 -8.87
CA ILE A 24 8.59 4.79 -8.94
C ILE A 24 7.81 4.66 -10.24
N LYS A 25 8.04 3.56 -10.97
CA LYS A 25 7.34 3.29 -12.23
C LYS A 25 5.89 2.93 -12.02
N GLU A 26 5.07 3.12 -13.04
CA GLU A 26 3.70 2.59 -13.11
C GLU A 26 3.73 1.08 -13.35
N GLY A 27 2.62 0.42 -13.09
CA GLY A 27 2.46 -1.00 -13.32
C GLY A 27 3.14 -1.88 -12.26
N VAL A 28 3.51 -1.33 -11.09
CA VAL A 28 4.19 -2.09 -10.03
C VAL A 28 3.48 -1.99 -8.69
N VAL A 29 3.65 -3.03 -7.88
CA VAL A 29 3.44 -2.97 -6.43
C VAL A 29 4.79 -2.74 -5.79
N ALA A 30 5.00 -1.55 -5.24
CA ALA A 30 6.24 -1.12 -4.62
C ALA A 30 6.15 -1.26 -3.09
N GLY A 31 7.07 -2.00 -2.48
CA GLY A 31 7.18 -2.17 -1.03
C GLY A 31 8.15 -1.16 -0.42
N LEU A 32 7.73 -0.46 0.64
CA LEU A 32 8.59 0.41 1.42
C LEU A 32 8.92 -0.25 2.75
N LEU A 33 10.19 -0.63 2.93
CA LEU A 33 10.73 -1.32 4.09
C LEU A 33 11.70 -0.42 4.87
N GLY A 34 11.93 -0.75 6.13
CA GLY A 34 12.90 -0.07 6.99
C GLY A 34 12.47 -0.10 8.47
N PRO A 35 13.36 0.25 9.40
CA PRO A 35 13.08 0.22 10.83
C PRO A 35 11.99 1.21 11.24
N ASN A 36 11.45 1.01 12.44
CA ASN A 36 10.44 1.92 12.99
C ASN A 36 11.03 3.33 13.19
N GLY A 37 10.23 4.35 12.89
CA GLY A 37 10.65 5.75 13.03
C GLY A 37 11.55 6.28 11.90
N CYS A 38 11.94 5.49 10.90
CA CYS A 38 12.82 5.96 9.81
C CYS A 38 12.15 6.93 8.81
N GLY A 39 10.82 7.18 8.92
CA GLY A 39 10.11 8.15 8.09
C GLY A 39 9.13 7.57 7.06
N LYS A 40 8.89 6.25 7.00
CA LYS A 40 8.01 5.60 6.01
C LYS A 40 6.60 6.20 5.96
N SER A 41 5.92 6.24 7.10
CA SER A 41 4.56 6.83 7.20
C SER A 41 4.55 8.33 6.88
N THR A 42 5.61 9.06 7.26
CA THR A 42 5.77 10.47 6.90
C THR A 42 5.87 10.65 5.39
N LEU A 43 6.64 9.80 4.71
CA LEU A 43 6.76 9.83 3.25
C LEU A 43 5.43 9.55 2.57
N VAL A 44 4.73 8.46 2.97
CA VAL A 44 3.43 8.09 2.39
C VAL A 44 2.38 9.18 2.63
N ARG A 45 2.32 9.76 3.84
CA ARG A 45 1.42 10.89 4.16
C ARG A 45 1.73 12.14 3.33
N SER A 46 3.01 12.41 3.05
CA SER A 46 3.41 13.54 2.19
C SER A 46 2.94 13.33 0.75
N ILE A 47 3.08 12.12 0.21
CA ILE A 47 2.58 11.76 -1.13
C ILE A 47 1.06 11.89 -1.20
N ALA A 48 0.35 11.42 -0.16
CA ALA A 48 -1.11 11.51 -0.06
C ALA A 48 -1.63 12.94 0.11
N GLY A 49 -0.76 13.92 0.39
CA GLY A 49 -1.15 15.28 0.74
C GLY A 49 -1.77 15.40 2.14
N ALA A 50 -1.67 14.35 2.97
CA ALA A 50 -2.14 14.34 4.37
C ALA A 50 -1.12 14.94 5.34
N GLN A 51 0.12 15.16 4.89
CA GLN A 51 1.21 15.80 5.60
C GLN A 51 1.81 16.88 4.73
N HIS A 52 1.98 18.09 5.28
CA HIS A 52 2.69 19.15 4.59
C HIS A 52 4.18 18.79 4.45
N CYS A 53 4.72 18.93 3.24
CA CYS A 53 6.13 18.76 2.93
C CYS A 53 6.64 19.92 2.07
N HIS A 54 7.95 20.18 2.11
CA HIS A 54 8.63 20.96 1.08
C HIS A 54 9.04 20.05 -0.07
N GLY A 55 9.22 20.60 -1.26
CA GLY A 55 9.49 19.86 -2.47
C GLY A 55 8.25 19.65 -3.33
N SER A 56 8.33 18.74 -4.31
CA SER A 56 7.22 18.47 -5.22
C SER A 56 6.89 16.99 -5.29
N VAL A 57 5.59 16.67 -5.43
CA VAL A 57 5.07 15.32 -5.68
C VAL A 57 4.21 15.35 -6.92
N SER A 58 4.49 14.43 -7.86
CA SER A 58 3.71 14.29 -9.08
C SER A 58 3.51 12.83 -9.48
N TYR A 59 2.36 12.52 -10.12
CA TYR A 59 2.06 11.23 -10.72
C TYR A 59 1.66 11.43 -12.18
N GLY A 60 2.51 11.01 -13.09
CA GLY A 60 2.43 11.40 -14.49
C GLY A 60 2.52 12.93 -14.63
N LYS A 61 1.45 13.54 -15.16
CA LYS A 61 1.35 15.02 -15.28
C LYS A 61 0.53 15.66 -14.15
N ARG A 62 0.12 14.90 -13.13
CA ARG A 62 -0.77 15.38 -12.06
C ARG A 62 0.03 15.71 -10.82
N SER A 63 -0.33 16.83 -10.17
CA SER A 63 0.21 17.27 -8.90
C SER A 63 -0.90 17.94 -8.06
N GLY A 64 -0.68 18.20 -6.78
CA GLY A 64 -1.63 18.84 -5.89
C GLY A 64 -3.00 18.14 -5.90
N ARG A 65 -4.09 18.91 -6.10
CA ARG A 65 -5.44 18.36 -6.07
C ARG A 65 -5.70 17.30 -7.14
N ALA A 66 -5.17 17.50 -8.35
CA ALA A 66 -5.34 16.51 -9.43
C ALA A 66 -4.66 15.17 -9.13
N LEU A 67 -3.58 15.17 -8.36
CA LEU A 67 -2.96 13.97 -7.84
C LEU A 67 -3.85 13.30 -6.78
N GLN A 68 -4.40 14.08 -5.84
CA GLN A 68 -5.29 13.57 -4.80
C GLN A 68 -6.56 12.93 -5.39
N ASP A 69 -7.09 13.47 -6.50
CA ASP A 69 -8.28 12.94 -7.18
C ASP A 69 -8.07 11.51 -7.73
N VAL A 70 -6.85 11.11 -8.02
CA VAL A 70 -6.50 9.76 -8.52
C VAL A 70 -5.84 8.87 -7.47
N THR A 71 -5.65 9.38 -6.26
CA THR A 71 -4.98 8.68 -5.16
C THR A 71 -5.99 8.07 -4.20
N GLY A 72 -5.80 6.79 -3.88
CA GLY A 72 -6.41 6.11 -2.74
C GLY A 72 -5.38 6.02 -1.61
N TYR A 73 -5.70 6.53 -0.43
CA TYR A 73 -4.82 6.47 0.73
C TYR A 73 -5.47 5.75 1.91
N MET A 74 -4.78 4.75 2.43
CA MET A 74 -5.14 4.02 3.64
C MET A 74 -4.15 4.40 4.74
N PRO A 75 -4.56 5.14 5.78
CA PRO A 75 -3.71 5.46 6.94
C PRO A 75 -3.53 4.25 7.85
N GLN A 76 -2.47 4.25 8.64
CA GLN A 76 -2.18 3.24 9.66
C GLN A 76 -3.26 3.21 10.76
N GLU A 77 -3.68 4.38 11.25
CA GLU A 77 -4.73 4.50 12.26
C GLU A 77 -6.09 4.69 11.60
N ILE A 78 -7.04 3.83 11.97
CA ILE A 78 -8.41 3.86 11.46
C ILE A 78 -9.34 4.26 12.62
N PRO A 79 -10.07 5.39 12.51
CA PRO A 79 -10.98 5.83 13.55
C PRO A 79 -12.04 4.76 13.87
N GLY A 80 -12.14 4.34 15.16
CA GLY A 80 -13.07 3.29 15.60
C GLY A 80 -14.44 3.79 16.02
N HIS A 81 -14.65 5.09 16.18
CA HIS A 81 -15.86 5.67 16.79
C HIS A 81 -16.80 6.34 15.76
N ILE A 82 -16.96 5.70 14.60
CA ILE A 82 -17.85 6.20 13.55
C ILE A 82 -19.14 5.39 13.58
N ALA A 83 -20.29 6.06 13.73
CA ALA A 83 -21.61 5.43 13.74
C ALA A 83 -22.08 5.10 12.29
N LEU A 84 -21.26 4.37 11.55
CA LEU A 84 -21.55 3.85 10.21
C LEU A 84 -21.33 2.34 10.21
N THR A 85 -22.13 1.65 9.38
CA THR A 85 -21.87 0.25 9.04
C THR A 85 -20.71 0.16 8.04
N ALA A 86 -20.13 -1.04 7.90
CA ALA A 86 -19.07 -1.29 6.91
C ALA A 86 -19.54 -0.89 5.49
N MET A 87 -20.77 -1.23 5.12
CA MET A 87 -21.33 -0.87 3.82
C MET A 87 -21.46 0.63 3.63
N GLU A 88 -22.03 1.35 4.61
CA GLU A 88 -22.18 2.80 4.56
C GLU A 88 -20.82 3.51 4.46
N SER A 89 -19.81 3.03 5.19
CA SER A 89 -18.47 3.61 5.16
C SER A 89 -17.79 3.46 3.79
N VAL A 90 -17.95 2.31 3.14
CA VAL A 90 -17.45 2.08 1.77
C VAL A 90 -18.27 2.88 0.75
N LEU A 91 -19.58 3.00 0.93
CA LEU A 91 -20.45 3.81 0.06
C LEU A 91 -20.09 5.31 0.11
N VAL A 92 -19.83 5.86 1.30
CA VAL A 92 -19.35 7.25 1.44
C VAL A 92 -18.06 7.45 0.64
N SER A 93 -17.15 6.49 0.71
CA SER A 93 -15.94 6.50 -0.11
C SER A 93 -16.25 6.32 -1.60
N ALA A 94 -17.27 5.55 -1.98
CA ALA A 94 -17.68 5.36 -3.38
C ALA A 94 -18.31 6.61 -4.01
N GLN A 95 -18.81 7.55 -3.25
CA GLN A 95 -19.53 8.74 -3.71
C GLN A 95 -18.66 10.01 -3.75
N ARG A 96 -17.49 9.99 -4.35
CA ARG A 96 -16.65 11.20 -4.48
C ARG A 96 -17.46 12.38 -5.08
N GLY A 97 -17.93 13.30 -4.22
CA GLY A 97 -18.56 14.55 -4.64
C GLY A 97 -20.00 14.44 -5.18
N GLY A 98 -20.66 13.30 -5.03
CA GLY A 98 -22.06 13.09 -5.42
C GLY A 98 -23.06 13.65 -4.40
N SER A 99 -24.31 13.94 -4.86
CA SER A 99 -25.39 14.37 -3.98
C SER A 99 -25.80 13.22 -3.04
N ALA A 100 -25.79 13.48 -1.74
CA ALA A 100 -26.13 12.50 -0.68
C ALA A 100 -27.58 11.99 -0.69
N TRP A 101 -28.45 12.51 -1.58
CA TRP A 101 -29.88 12.23 -1.58
C TRP A 101 -30.28 10.95 -2.31
N ARG A 102 -29.41 10.37 -3.13
CA ARG A 102 -29.70 9.11 -3.85
C ARG A 102 -28.44 8.34 -4.17
N VAL A 103 -28.30 7.16 -3.56
CA VAL A 103 -27.20 6.24 -3.84
C VAL A 103 -27.51 5.45 -5.12
N PRO A 104 -26.71 5.58 -6.19
CA PRO A 104 -26.90 4.78 -7.39
C PRO A 104 -26.72 3.28 -7.10
N LYS A 105 -27.55 2.43 -7.68
CA LYS A 105 -27.49 0.97 -7.49
C LYS A 105 -26.09 0.42 -7.80
N LYS A 106 -25.43 0.94 -8.83
CA LYS A 106 -24.09 0.54 -9.22
C LYS A 106 -23.03 0.82 -8.12
N ASP A 107 -23.20 1.86 -7.31
CA ASP A 107 -22.27 2.19 -6.22
C ASP A 107 -22.48 1.23 -5.04
N VAL A 108 -23.73 0.81 -4.79
CA VAL A 108 -24.06 -0.24 -3.83
C VAL A 108 -23.41 -1.57 -4.23
N GLU A 109 -23.57 -1.96 -5.50
CA GLU A 109 -22.98 -3.18 -6.04
C GLU A 109 -21.45 -3.14 -5.98
N ARG A 110 -20.83 -2.01 -6.32
CA ARG A 110 -19.38 -1.81 -6.24
C ARG A 110 -18.87 -1.86 -4.81
N ALA A 111 -19.55 -1.21 -3.87
CA ALA A 111 -19.16 -1.23 -2.46
C ALA A 111 -19.25 -2.64 -1.87
N TYR A 112 -20.33 -3.37 -2.18
CA TYR A 112 -20.47 -4.76 -1.74
C TYR A 112 -19.39 -5.66 -2.36
N ALA A 113 -19.14 -5.52 -3.66
CA ALA A 113 -18.07 -6.28 -4.34
C ALA A 113 -16.69 -6.01 -3.74
N ALA A 114 -16.39 -4.78 -3.31
CA ALA A 114 -15.14 -4.45 -2.64
C ALA A 114 -15.00 -5.15 -1.28
N LEU A 115 -16.07 -5.21 -0.48
CA LEU A 115 -16.10 -5.96 0.78
C LEU A 115 -15.99 -7.47 0.54
N ASP A 116 -16.69 -7.99 -0.46
CA ASP A 116 -16.71 -9.42 -0.76
C ASP A 116 -15.35 -9.93 -1.29
N ALA A 117 -14.69 -9.16 -2.13
CA ALA A 117 -13.33 -9.45 -2.62
C ALA A 117 -12.32 -9.62 -1.46
N LEU A 118 -12.51 -8.89 -0.36
CA LEU A 118 -11.71 -9.03 0.86
C LEU A 118 -12.26 -10.11 1.82
N GLY A 119 -13.34 -10.81 1.45
CA GLY A 119 -13.96 -11.87 2.23
C GLY A 119 -14.69 -11.40 3.47
N ILE A 120 -15.09 -10.15 3.49
CA ILE A 120 -15.80 -9.50 4.60
C ILE A 120 -17.20 -9.03 4.19
N GLY A 121 -17.77 -9.52 3.09
CA GLY A 121 -19.13 -9.17 2.62
C GLY A 121 -20.21 -9.39 3.69
N LYS A 122 -20.06 -10.40 4.55
CA LYS A 122 -20.95 -10.65 5.69
C LYS A 122 -20.95 -9.56 6.76
N LEU A 123 -19.93 -8.70 6.79
CA LEU A 123 -19.84 -7.57 7.73
C LEU A 123 -20.52 -6.31 7.19
N ALA A 124 -21.12 -6.34 6.00
CA ALA A 124 -21.70 -5.16 5.36
C ALA A 124 -22.63 -4.34 6.28
N ASN A 125 -23.45 -5.01 7.09
CA ASN A 125 -24.39 -4.39 8.00
C ASN A 125 -23.86 -4.25 9.46
N THR A 126 -22.59 -4.58 9.72
CA THR A 126 -21.98 -4.45 11.05
C THR A 126 -21.43 -3.04 11.23
N TYR A 127 -21.68 -2.43 12.40
CA TYR A 127 -21.13 -1.12 12.72
C TYR A 127 -19.61 -1.17 12.87
N LEU A 128 -18.91 -0.13 12.41
CA LEU A 128 -17.45 -0.06 12.51
C LEU A 128 -16.94 -0.17 13.94
N GLY A 129 -17.71 0.35 14.92
CA GLY A 129 -17.39 0.24 16.34
C GLY A 129 -17.43 -1.20 16.89
N GLU A 130 -18.18 -2.09 16.25
CA GLU A 130 -18.32 -3.51 16.64
C GLU A 130 -17.27 -4.39 15.94
N CYS A 131 -16.58 -3.86 14.94
CA CYS A 131 -15.57 -4.60 14.18
C CYS A 131 -14.26 -4.71 14.97
N SER A 132 -13.58 -5.85 14.85
CA SER A 132 -12.20 -5.99 15.33
C SER A 132 -11.23 -5.06 14.59
N GLY A 133 -10.02 -4.83 15.13
CA GLY A 133 -8.99 -4.03 14.47
C GLY A 133 -8.69 -4.52 13.06
N GLY A 134 -8.50 -5.83 12.88
CA GLY A 134 -8.26 -6.43 11.56
C GLY A 134 -9.46 -6.28 10.60
N GLN A 135 -10.70 -6.41 11.10
CA GLN A 135 -11.88 -6.18 10.27
C GLN A 135 -11.97 -4.72 9.81
N ARG A 136 -11.70 -3.75 10.69
CA ARG A 136 -11.64 -2.34 10.31
C ARG A 136 -10.55 -2.09 9.27
N GLN A 137 -9.40 -2.75 9.38
CA GLN A 137 -8.31 -2.64 8.42
C GLN A 137 -8.73 -3.13 7.01
N LEU A 138 -9.43 -4.27 6.93
CA LEU A 138 -10.00 -4.76 5.66
C LEU A 138 -11.08 -3.83 5.09
N ILE A 139 -11.93 -3.25 5.93
CA ILE A 139 -12.94 -2.28 5.50
C ILE A 139 -12.27 -1.01 4.97
N SER A 140 -11.22 -0.51 5.64
CA SER A 140 -10.45 0.66 5.17
C SER A 140 -9.76 0.40 3.82
N LEU A 141 -9.27 -0.81 3.58
CA LEU A 141 -8.76 -1.19 2.27
C LEU A 141 -9.88 -1.19 1.21
N ALA A 142 -11.07 -1.73 1.53
CA ALA A 142 -12.22 -1.65 0.63
C ALA A 142 -12.57 -0.20 0.28
N GLN A 143 -12.61 0.71 1.27
CA GLN A 143 -12.81 2.14 1.07
C GLN A 143 -11.76 2.75 0.14
N THR A 144 -10.50 2.35 0.31
CA THR A 144 -9.37 2.85 -0.50
C THR A 144 -9.48 2.41 -1.95
N LEU A 145 -9.88 1.16 -2.21
CA LEU A 145 -9.88 0.56 -3.54
C LEU A 145 -11.19 0.73 -4.32
N VAL A 146 -12.32 1.05 -3.66
CA VAL A 146 -13.66 1.05 -4.27
C VAL A 146 -13.79 1.94 -5.50
N HIS A 147 -13.01 3.02 -5.59
CA HIS A 147 -12.99 3.93 -6.75
C HIS A 147 -12.11 3.49 -7.89
N GLY A 148 -11.27 2.47 -7.70
CA GLY A 148 -10.25 2.09 -8.66
C GLY A 148 -9.17 3.15 -8.86
N PRO A 149 -8.53 3.66 -7.77
CA PRO A 149 -7.52 4.71 -7.88
C PRO A 149 -6.35 4.31 -8.77
N GLU A 150 -5.70 5.28 -9.43
CA GLU A 150 -4.50 5.03 -10.22
C GLU A 150 -3.25 4.89 -9.33
N LEU A 151 -3.19 5.66 -8.23
CA LEU A 151 -2.16 5.58 -7.20
C LEU A 151 -2.77 5.09 -5.89
N VAL A 152 -2.28 3.96 -5.39
CA VAL A 152 -2.68 3.39 -4.09
C VAL A 152 -1.54 3.57 -3.11
N LEU A 153 -1.82 4.16 -1.96
CA LEU A 153 -0.88 4.40 -0.87
C LEU A 153 -1.39 3.68 0.39
N LEU A 154 -0.66 2.70 0.87
CA LEU A 154 -1.07 1.89 2.03
C LEU A 154 -0.02 1.98 3.13
N ASP A 155 -0.41 2.51 4.29
CA ASP A 155 0.45 2.63 5.46
C ASP A 155 0.18 1.47 6.42
N GLU A 156 1.03 0.44 6.39
CA GLU A 156 0.96 -0.79 7.19
C GLU A 156 -0.38 -1.55 7.08
N PRO A 157 -0.84 -1.90 5.86
CA PRO A 157 -2.16 -2.50 5.67
C PRO A 157 -2.31 -3.91 6.24
N THR A 158 -1.27 -4.50 6.79
CA THR A 158 -1.24 -5.89 7.26
C THR A 158 -0.97 -6.03 8.77
N SER A 159 -0.72 -4.94 9.50
CA SER A 159 -0.20 -4.95 10.88
C SER A 159 -1.14 -5.61 11.91
N ALA A 160 -2.46 -5.52 11.72
CA ALA A 160 -3.46 -6.09 12.64
C ALA A 160 -4.14 -7.38 12.11
N LEU A 161 -3.55 -8.01 11.09
CA LEU A 161 -4.15 -9.13 10.38
C LEU A 161 -3.41 -10.44 10.65
N ASP A 162 -4.16 -11.55 10.68
CA ASP A 162 -3.59 -12.89 10.60
C ASP A 162 -3.03 -13.19 9.19
N LEU A 163 -2.21 -14.23 9.07
CA LEU A 163 -1.54 -14.61 7.83
C LEU A 163 -2.48 -14.75 6.63
N LYS A 164 -3.68 -15.33 6.84
CA LYS A 164 -4.67 -15.51 5.77
C LYS A 164 -5.14 -14.18 5.21
N HIS A 165 -5.43 -13.22 6.09
CA HIS A 165 -5.91 -11.90 5.71
C HIS A 165 -4.78 -11.02 5.14
N GLN A 166 -3.55 -11.13 5.66
CA GLN A 166 -2.36 -10.45 5.10
C GLN A 166 -2.15 -10.85 3.62
N VAL A 167 -2.16 -12.15 3.33
CA VAL A 167 -2.04 -12.67 1.95
C VAL A 167 -3.18 -12.16 1.07
N ARG A 168 -4.42 -12.15 1.59
CA ARG A 168 -5.59 -11.67 0.84
C ARG A 168 -5.47 -10.18 0.50
N VAL A 169 -5.05 -9.35 1.46
CA VAL A 169 -4.80 -7.91 1.23
C VAL A 169 -3.81 -7.72 0.09
N LEU A 170 -2.65 -8.36 0.16
CA LEU A 170 -1.60 -8.17 -0.84
C LEU A 170 -1.99 -8.74 -2.22
N ARG A 171 -2.71 -9.86 -2.27
CA ARG A 171 -3.30 -10.36 -3.53
C ARG A 171 -4.31 -9.38 -4.12
N SER A 172 -5.16 -8.77 -3.29
CA SER A 172 -6.12 -7.75 -3.75
C SER A 172 -5.44 -6.51 -4.30
N VAL A 173 -4.35 -6.07 -3.68
CA VAL A 173 -3.51 -4.96 -4.19
C VAL A 173 -2.88 -5.34 -5.53
N ARG A 174 -2.31 -6.54 -5.65
CA ARG A 174 -1.76 -7.03 -6.92
C ARG A 174 -2.83 -7.11 -8.01
N LYS A 175 -4.01 -7.64 -7.69
CA LYS A 175 -5.14 -7.67 -8.63
C LYS A 175 -5.54 -6.27 -9.08
N HIS A 176 -5.54 -5.29 -8.17
CA HIS A 176 -5.84 -3.91 -8.51
C HIS A 176 -4.82 -3.32 -9.49
N VAL A 177 -3.52 -3.59 -9.30
CA VAL A 177 -2.43 -3.05 -10.15
C VAL A 177 -2.28 -3.84 -11.45
N HIS A 178 -2.30 -5.16 -11.39
CA HIS A 178 -1.95 -6.03 -12.52
C HIS A 178 -3.13 -6.71 -13.21
N GLY A 179 -4.35 -6.62 -12.63
CA GLY A 179 -5.49 -7.45 -13.04
C GLY A 179 -5.42 -8.90 -12.56
N SER A 180 -4.31 -9.32 -11.93
CA SER A 180 -4.06 -10.68 -11.45
C SER A 180 -3.61 -10.70 -9.99
N GLU A 181 -4.00 -11.76 -9.27
CA GLU A 181 -3.64 -12.00 -7.87
C GLU A 181 -2.29 -12.75 -7.70
N ALA A 182 -1.67 -13.18 -8.81
CA ALA A 182 -0.44 -13.98 -8.77
C ALA A 182 0.72 -13.24 -8.09
N THR A 183 1.51 -13.97 -7.31
CA THR A 183 2.73 -13.48 -6.68
C THR A 183 3.83 -13.25 -7.73
N VAL A 184 4.93 -12.60 -7.32
CA VAL A 184 6.08 -12.36 -8.22
C VAL A 184 6.68 -13.69 -8.70
N ALA A 185 6.81 -14.69 -7.82
CA ALA A 185 7.33 -16.00 -8.17
C ALA A 185 6.37 -16.77 -9.10
N GLU A 186 5.05 -16.71 -8.84
CA GLU A 186 4.03 -17.35 -9.69
C GLU A 186 4.03 -16.78 -11.11
N LYS A 187 4.24 -15.46 -11.27
CA LYS A 187 4.40 -14.82 -12.59
C LYS A 187 5.66 -15.29 -13.32
N ARG A 188 6.80 -15.37 -12.63
CA ARG A 188 8.07 -15.87 -13.20
C ARG A 188 7.93 -17.31 -13.71
N ASN A 189 7.18 -18.14 -13.01
CA ASN A 189 6.96 -19.56 -13.33
C ASN A 189 5.82 -19.78 -14.34
N GLY A 190 5.31 -18.73 -14.99
CA GLY A 190 4.28 -18.83 -16.04
C GLY A 190 2.91 -19.33 -15.55
N LYS A 191 2.64 -19.27 -14.24
CA LYS A 191 1.35 -19.66 -13.65
C LYS A 191 0.25 -18.59 -13.86
N ASP A 192 0.64 -17.40 -14.34
CA ASP A 192 -0.26 -16.30 -14.66
C ASP A 192 -0.31 -16.12 -16.18
N THR A 193 -1.34 -16.69 -16.82
CA THR A 193 -1.53 -16.63 -18.28
C THR A 193 -2.29 -15.38 -18.75
N GLU A 194 -2.87 -14.61 -17.83
CA GLU A 194 -3.57 -13.37 -18.15
C GLU A 194 -2.65 -12.16 -17.94
N ALA A 195 -1.71 -11.97 -18.85
CA ALA A 195 -1.01 -10.70 -18.98
C ALA A 195 -1.99 -9.66 -19.52
N GLY A 196 -2.67 -8.93 -18.62
CA GLY A 196 -3.42 -7.73 -18.97
C GLY A 196 -2.50 -6.69 -19.60
N GLU A 197 -3.08 -5.73 -20.34
CA GLU A 197 -2.34 -4.57 -20.83
C GLU A 197 -1.56 -3.88 -19.68
N PRO A 198 -0.39 -3.28 -19.98
CA PRO A 198 0.42 -2.61 -18.96
C PRO A 198 -0.44 -1.58 -18.23
N SER A 199 -0.65 -1.82 -16.96
CA SER A 199 -1.48 -0.97 -16.11
C SER A 199 -0.76 0.35 -15.83
N SER A 200 -1.47 1.46 -15.94
CA SER A 200 -1.00 2.77 -15.48
C SER A 200 -1.11 2.93 -13.95
N ARG A 201 -1.50 1.88 -13.23
CA ARG A 201 -1.68 1.91 -11.78
C ARG A 201 -0.39 1.63 -11.04
N LEU A 202 -0.28 2.19 -9.84
CA LEU A 202 0.83 1.99 -8.92
C LEU A 202 0.28 1.79 -7.50
N ALA A 203 0.83 0.83 -6.77
CA ALA A 203 0.61 0.73 -5.34
C ALA A 203 1.94 0.88 -4.58
N LEU A 204 1.99 1.81 -3.62
CA LEU A 204 3.08 1.94 -2.65
C LEU A 204 2.57 1.44 -1.30
N VAL A 205 3.22 0.41 -0.77
CA VAL A 205 2.80 -0.31 0.42
C VAL A 205 3.90 -0.30 1.47
N VAL A 206 3.66 0.30 2.62
CA VAL A 206 4.56 0.19 3.78
C VAL A 206 4.35 -1.19 4.41
N LEU A 207 5.42 -1.96 4.54
CA LEU A 207 5.41 -3.28 5.12
C LEU A 207 6.47 -3.42 6.20
N HIS A 208 6.17 -4.22 7.25
CA HIS A 208 7.15 -4.64 8.25
C HIS A 208 7.71 -6.03 7.97
N ASP A 209 6.88 -6.89 7.38
CA ASP A 209 7.29 -8.25 7.03
C ASP A 209 8.01 -8.25 5.68
N ILE A 210 9.34 -8.48 5.74
CA ILE A 210 10.20 -8.51 4.56
C ILE A 210 9.83 -9.69 3.66
N ASN A 211 9.43 -10.85 4.23
CA ASN A 211 9.04 -12.01 3.45
C ASN A 211 7.74 -11.76 2.66
N LEU A 212 6.81 -10.99 3.22
CA LEU A 212 5.64 -10.54 2.46
C LEU A 212 6.03 -9.59 1.33
N ALA A 213 6.95 -8.66 1.59
CA ALA A 213 7.43 -7.73 0.58
C ALA A 213 8.12 -8.45 -0.58
N THR A 214 9.05 -9.38 -0.29
CA THR A 214 9.76 -10.14 -1.33
C THR A 214 8.82 -10.99 -2.19
N ARG A 215 7.70 -11.43 -1.63
CA ARG A 215 6.74 -12.30 -2.30
C ARG A 215 5.72 -11.54 -3.13
N PHE A 216 5.28 -10.37 -2.68
CA PHE A 216 4.14 -9.66 -3.25
C PHE A 216 4.50 -8.35 -3.95
N CYS A 217 5.67 -7.75 -3.69
CA CYS A 217 6.10 -6.51 -4.33
C CYS A 217 6.98 -6.80 -5.55
N ASP A 218 6.76 -6.05 -6.62
CA ASP A 218 7.58 -6.12 -7.85
C ASP A 218 8.87 -5.31 -7.67
N GLU A 219 8.80 -4.25 -6.87
CA GLU A 219 9.90 -3.36 -6.51
C GLU A 219 9.91 -3.16 -4.99
N VAL A 220 11.08 -3.04 -4.41
CA VAL A 220 11.27 -2.80 -2.97
C VAL A 220 12.20 -1.62 -2.78
N MET A 221 11.90 -0.80 -1.78
CA MET A 221 12.74 0.30 -1.31
C MET A 221 13.09 0.07 0.15
N LEU A 222 14.37 0.21 0.49
CA LEU A 222 14.85 0.22 1.87
C LEU A 222 15.07 1.65 2.31
N MET A 223 14.45 2.02 3.42
CA MET A 223 14.52 3.34 4.00
C MET A 223 15.15 3.31 5.39
N THR A 224 16.08 4.20 5.67
CA THR A 224 16.67 4.42 6.99
C THR A 224 16.99 5.89 7.18
N ALA A 225 16.83 6.42 8.40
CA ALA A 225 17.14 7.80 8.77
C ALA A 225 16.59 8.87 7.80
N GLY A 226 15.40 8.67 7.23
CA GLY A 226 14.76 9.62 6.31
C GLY A 226 15.22 9.55 4.86
N GLU A 227 16.04 8.58 4.49
CA GLU A 227 16.59 8.38 3.15
C GLU A 227 16.26 7.00 2.59
N VAL A 228 16.08 6.90 1.27
CA VAL A 228 15.99 5.62 0.55
C VAL A 228 17.41 5.20 0.17
N VAL A 229 17.88 4.12 0.79
CA VAL A 229 19.29 3.66 0.64
C VAL A 229 19.44 2.54 -0.39
N ALA A 230 18.35 1.91 -0.81
CA ALA A 230 18.33 0.94 -1.91
C ALA A 230 16.93 0.90 -2.53
N GLN A 231 16.86 0.73 -3.85
CA GLN A 231 15.64 0.60 -4.65
C GLN A 231 15.90 -0.36 -5.82
N GLY A 232 14.99 -1.28 -6.06
CA GLY A 232 15.09 -2.27 -7.15
C GLY A 232 14.17 -3.46 -6.93
N THR A 233 14.42 -4.54 -7.65
CA THR A 233 13.70 -5.80 -7.44
C THR A 233 13.99 -6.36 -6.04
N PRO A 234 13.11 -7.21 -5.48
CA PRO A 234 13.37 -7.84 -4.19
C PRO A 234 14.73 -8.55 -4.11
N HIS A 235 15.18 -9.19 -5.19
CA HIS A 235 16.48 -9.88 -5.22
C HIS A 235 17.69 -8.92 -5.17
N GLU A 236 17.57 -7.75 -5.79
CA GLU A 236 18.63 -6.73 -5.78
C GLU A 236 18.74 -6.03 -4.44
N VAL A 237 17.61 -5.79 -3.79
CA VAL A 237 17.51 -4.95 -2.60
C VAL A 237 17.60 -5.75 -1.30
N CYS A 238 16.88 -6.89 -1.20
CA CYS A 238 16.79 -7.71 0.01
C CYS A 238 17.98 -8.68 0.11
N THR A 239 19.19 -8.17 0.16
CA THR A 239 20.42 -8.93 0.40
C THR A 239 20.73 -8.99 1.90
N SER A 240 21.47 -10.01 2.35
CA SER A 240 21.92 -10.12 3.74
C SER A 240 22.68 -8.85 4.18
N GLU A 241 23.53 -8.30 3.32
CA GLU A 241 24.31 -7.08 3.59
C GLU A 241 23.41 -5.86 3.80
N ASN A 242 22.50 -5.58 2.84
CA ASN A 242 21.61 -4.42 2.92
C ASN A 242 20.69 -4.50 4.13
N LEU A 243 20.07 -5.67 4.35
CA LEU A 243 19.14 -5.86 5.46
C LEU A 243 19.87 -5.79 6.81
N SER A 244 21.03 -6.44 6.96
CA SER A 244 21.80 -6.36 8.21
C SER A 244 22.21 -4.93 8.54
N ARG A 245 22.63 -4.16 7.54
CA ARG A 245 22.99 -2.74 7.71
C ARG A 245 21.80 -1.87 8.10
N VAL A 246 20.63 -2.07 7.46
CA VAL A 246 19.46 -1.21 7.68
C VAL A 246 18.74 -1.52 8.99
N TYR A 247 18.71 -2.80 9.39
CA TYR A 247 18.02 -3.24 10.60
C TYR A 247 18.94 -3.40 11.82
N ASP A 248 20.24 -3.13 11.65
CA ASP A 248 21.27 -3.26 12.70
C ASP A 248 21.22 -4.63 13.42
N THR A 249 21.09 -5.70 12.62
CA THR A 249 21.05 -7.08 13.10
C THR A 249 21.58 -8.03 12.03
N GLU A 250 22.09 -9.18 12.43
CA GLU A 250 22.53 -10.19 11.46
C GLU A 250 21.32 -10.82 10.77
N VAL A 251 21.28 -10.75 9.43
CA VAL A 251 20.20 -11.27 8.60
C VAL A 251 20.75 -12.24 7.57
N ALA A 252 20.18 -13.45 7.53
CA ALA A 252 20.41 -14.41 6.45
C ALA A 252 19.30 -14.31 5.40
N VAL A 253 19.67 -14.30 4.14
CA VAL A 253 18.74 -14.36 3.00
C VAL A 253 19.02 -15.62 2.21
N ASN A 254 18.03 -16.47 2.05
CA ASN A 254 18.07 -17.68 1.28
C ASN A 254 17.11 -17.58 0.11
N THR A 255 17.42 -18.28 -0.99
CA THR A 255 16.53 -18.40 -2.14
C THR A 255 16.18 -19.88 -2.30
N ASP A 256 14.90 -20.21 -2.37
CA ASP A 256 14.46 -21.59 -2.61
C ASP A 256 14.55 -21.98 -4.10
N GLU A 257 14.20 -23.22 -4.41
CA GLU A 257 14.23 -23.76 -5.78
C GLU A 257 13.25 -23.06 -6.73
N GLU A 258 12.21 -22.41 -6.19
CA GLU A 258 11.23 -21.62 -6.95
C GLU A 258 11.65 -20.16 -7.13
N GLY A 259 12.81 -19.78 -6.59
CA GLY A 259 13.32 -18.40 -6.63
C GLY A 259 12.66 -17.45 -5.61
N VAL A 260 12.01 -17.99 -4.58
CA VAL A 260 11.41 -17.18 -3.51
C VAL A 260 12.46 -16.88 -2.45
N LEU A 261 12.58 -15.59 -2.10
CA LEU A 261 13.45 -15.14 -1.02
C LEU A 261 12.84 -15.44 0.34
N THR A 262 13.64 -15.99 1.24
CA THR A 262 13.32 -16.16 2.65
C THR A 262 14.34 -15.43 3.49
N VAL A 263 13.87 -14.53 4.32
CA VAL A 263 14.67 -13.65 5.19
C VAL A 263 14.51 -14.10 6.63
N VAL A 264 15.63 -14.36 7.31
CA VAL A 264 15.67 -14.83 8.69
C VAL A 264 16.66 -13.97 9.48
N ALA A 265 16.22 -13.37 10.59
CA ALA A 265 17.10 -12.74 11.56
C ALA A 265 17.83 -13.83 12.38
N ARG A 266 19.13 -13.63 12.69
CA ARG A 266 19.97 -14.52 13.48
C ARG A 266 20.23 -13.95 14.86
#